data_0f4c98d0eb02d7bd3d81337d90e8b294
#
_entry.id   0f4c98d0eb02d7bd3d81337d90e8b294
#
_cell.length_a   1.000
_cell.length_b   1.000
_cell.length_c   1.000
_cell.angle_alpha   90.00
_cell.angle_beta   90.00
_cell.angle_gamma   90.00
#
_symmetry.space_group_name_H-M   'P 1'
#
loop_
_entity.id
_entity.type
_entity.pdbx_description
1 polymer ?
#
loop_
_entity_poly.entity_id
_entity_poly.type
_entity_poly.pdbx_seq_one_letter_code
_entity_poly.pdbx_strand_id
1 'polypeptide(L)'
;MFSFESDTQIGNLGVTTTEYRGHTVEEVADMATKKIVSVSDEAPAPIREQAHAFEKVCKKVIAYYMQQAVNNHICTICNLLKKQGHKDLANIIRRI
;
A
#
# COMPACT_ATOMS: atom_id res chain seq x y z
N MET A 1 -2.43 -13.06 -9.93
CA MET A 1 -2.60 -12.27 -9.84
C MET A 1 -3.29 -11.64 -9.91
N PHE A 2 -3.42 -11.28 -9.57
CA PHE A 2 -4.22 -10.66 -9.75
C PHE A 2 -4.04 -9.79 -10.48
N SER A 3 -4.07 -9.52 -11.18
CA SER A 3 -3.89 -8.72 -11.90
C SER A 3 -4.49 -7.88 -12.08
N PHE A 4 -4.75 -7.66 -11.90
CA PHE A 4 -5.39 -6.97 -11.99
C PHE A 4 -5.68 -6.45 -12.88
N GLU A 5 -5.91 -6.48 -13.36
CA GLU A 5 -6.37 -5.76 -14.00
C GLU A 5 -7.35 -5.48 -13.88
N SER A 6 -7.97 -5.81 -13.41
CA SER A 6 -8.90 -5.54 -13.25
C SER A 6 -9.35 -4.99 -12.59
N ASP A 7 -9.32 -5.01 -12.10
CA ASP A 7 -9.78 -4.37 -11.61
C ASP A 7 -9.90 -3.57 -11.69
N THR A 8 -9.77 -3.83 -12.04
CA THR A 8 -9.55 -2.94 -12.40
C THR A 8 -9.82 -1.69 -12.06
N GLN A 9 -10.52 -1.38 -11.86
CA GLN A 9 -10.70 -0.13 -11.48
C GLN A 9 -10.05 0.20 -10.22
N ILE A 10 -9.98 -0.73 -9.30
CA ILE A 10 -9.11 -0.63 -8.17
C ILE A 10 -7.68 -0.75 -8.62
N GLY A 11 -7.50 -1.42 -9.73
CA GLY A 11 -6.18 -1.70 -10.25
C GLY A 11 -5.38 -0.48 -10.66
N ASN A 12 -6.01 0.67 -10.77
CA ASN A 12 -5.25 1.85 -11.15
C ASN A 12 -4.46 2.46 -10.03
N LEU A 13 -4.56 1.93 -8.83
CA LEU A 13 -3.90 2.53 -7.68
C LEU A 13 -2.40 2.68 -7.87
N GLY A 14 -1.75 1.69 -8.46
CA GLY A 14 -0.33 1.71 -8.58
C GLY A 14 0.20 2.43 -9.79
N VAL A 15 -0.67 2.90 -10.65
CA VAL A 15 -0.23 3.48 -11.91
C VAL A 15 0.17 4.95 -11.77
N THR A 16 -0.53 5.67 -10.91
CA THR A 16 -0.27 7.08 -10.72
C THR A 16 0.99 7.29 -9.90
N THR A 17 1.86 8.16 -10.40
CA THR A 17 3.10 8.47 -9.70
C THR A 17 3.14 9.96 -9.40
N THR A 18 3.96 10.33 -8.44
CA THR A 18 4.17 11.71 -8.05
C THR A 18 5.66 11.98 -8.10
N GLU A 19 6.09 12.82 -9.06
CA GLU A 19 7.49 13.21 -9.17
C GLU A 19 8.44 12.01 -9.16
N TYR A 20 8.19 11.08 -10.08
CA TYR A 20 9.06 9.92 -10.29
C TYR A 20 8.99 8.88 -9.18
N ARG A 21 8.00 8.97 -8.32
CA ARG A 21 7.80 7.92 -7.31
C ARG A 21 6.34 7.48 -7.32
N GLY A 22 6.10 6.25 -6.93
CA GLY A 22 4.75 5.79 -6.71
C GLY A 22 4.21 6.29 -5.39
N HIS A 23 2.97 5.90 -5.08
CA HIS A 23 2.38 6.22 -3.79
C HIS A 23 3.13 5.51 -2.67
N THR A 24 3.22 6.15 -1.53
CA THR A 24 3.81 5.52 -0.36
C THR A 24 2.85 4.50 0.22
N VAL A 25 3.38 3.65 1.11
CA VAL A 25 2.55 2.67 1.81
C VAL A 25 1.43 3.37 2.57
N GLU A 26 1.75 4.48 3.22
CA GLU A 26 0.75 5.22 3.97
C GLU A 26 -0.34 5.78 3.08
N GLU A 27 0.02 6.29 1.91
CA GLU A 27 -0.96 6.81 0.97
C GLU A 27 -1.91 5.72 0.49
N VAL A 28 -1.36 4.55 0.14
CA VAL A 28 -2.18 3.46 -0.34
C VAL A 28 -3.03 2.88 0.79
N ALA A 29 -2.47 2.80 1.99
CA ALA A 29 -3.24 2.32 3.14
C ALA A 29 -4.41 3.25 3.43
N ASP A 30 -4.21 4.57 3.29
CA ASP A 30 -5.29 5.51 3.50
C ASP A 30 -6.40 5.31 2.47
N MET A 31 -6.03 5.13 1.20
CA MET A 31 -7.00 4.87 0.16
C MET A 31 -7.77 3.58 0.41
N ALA A 32 -7.07 2.53 0.81
CA ALA A 32 -7.70 1.24 1.09
C ALA A 32 -8.66 1.35 2.27
N THR A 33 -8.22 2.04 3.31
CA THR A 33 -9.06 2.21 4.50
C THR A 33 -10.34 2.94 4.18
N LYS A 34 -10.25 3.97 3.35
CA LYS A 34 -11.44 4.74 2.97
C LYS A 34 -12.41 3.91 2.14
N LYS A 35 -11.93 2.91 1.43
CA LYS A 35 -12.80 1.99 0.71
C LYS A 35 -13.46 0.99 1.63
N ILE A 36 -12.80 0.63 2.72
CA ILE A 36 -13.33 -0.35 3.66
C ILE A 36 -14.30 0.30 4.64
N VAL A 37 -13.92 1.46 5.17
CA VAL A 37 -14.70 2.15 6.19
C VAL A 37 -15.35 3.37 5.56
N SER A 38 -16.67 3.31 5.44
CA SER A 38 -17.44 4.41 4.89
C SER A 38 -18.63 4.61 5.80
N VAL A 39 -18.83 5.84 6.23
CA VAL A 39 -19.94 6.16 7.10
C VAL A 39 -20.55 7.47 6.63
N SER A 40 -21.88 7.51 6.64
CA SER A 40 -22.59 8.70 6.22
C SER A 40 -22.42 9.82 7.25
N ASP A 41 -22.31 11.06 6.76
CA ASP A 41 -22.29 12.21 7.62
C ASP A 41 -23.59 12.34 8.42
N GLU A 42 -24.67 11.68 7.95
CA GLU A 42 -25.94 11.73 8.63
C GLU A 42 -26.08 10.68 9.73
N ALA A 43 -25.07 9.81 9.87
CA ALA A 43 -25.12 8.83 10.93
C ALA A 43 -25.05 9.50 12.30
N PRO A 44 -25.65 8.88 13.33
CA PRO A 44 -25.57 9.45 14.69
C PRO A 44 -24.12 9.62 15.12
N ALA A 45 -23.88 10.63 15.92
CA ALA A 45 -22.51 10.98 16.34
C ALA A 45 -21.74 9.82 16.95
N PRO A 46 -22.32 9.00 17.85
CA PRO A 46 -21.56 7.89 18.42
C PRO A 46 -21.11 6.89 17.36
N ILE A 47 -21.95 6.66 16.34
CA ILE A 47 -21.60 5.73 15.27
C ILE A 47 -20.47 6.31 14.42
N ARG A 48 -20.54 7.61 14.11
CA ARG A 48 -19.49 8.24 13.34
C ARG A 48 -18.17 8.22 14.09
N GLU A 49 -18.21 8.47 15.39
CA GLU A 49 -17.00 8.48 16.20
C GLU A 49 -16.34 7.10 16.24
N GLN A 50 -17.17 6.06 16.40
CA GLN A 50 -16.66 4.70 16.40
C GLN A 50 -16.06 4.33 15.04
N ALA A 51 -16.71 4.74 13.97
CA ALA A 51 -16.22 4.45 12.63
C ALA A 51 -14.88 5.14 12.39
N HIS A 52 -14.73 6.38 12.83
CA HIS A 52 -13.46 7.07 12.65
C HIS A 52 -12.35 6.47 13.49
N ALA A 53 -12.66 6.03 14.71
CA ALA A 53 -11.67 5.36 15.54
C ALA A 53 -11.23 4.05 14.90
N PHE A 54 -12.20 3.30 14.37
CA PHE A 54 -11.91 2.04 13.69
C PHE A 54 -11.08 2.28 12.43
N GLU A 55 -11.38 3.36 11.72
CA GLU A 55 -10.65 3.71 10.51
C GLU A 55 -9.17 3.91 10.81
N LYS A 56 -8.86 4.60 11.90
CA LYS A 56 -7.46 4.84 12.27
C LYS A 56 -6.72 3.54 12.55
N VAL A 57 -7.38 2.61 13.24
CA VAL A 57 -6.77 1.32 13.53
C VAL A 57 -6.57 0.53 12.24
N CYS A 58 -7.57 0.52 11.38
CA CYS A 58 -7.46 -0.19 10.11
C CYS A 58 -6.31 0.33 9.28
N LYS A 59 -6.17 1.65 9.22
CA LYS A 59 -5.09 2.24 8.44
C LYS A 59 -3.72 1.79 8.95
N LYS A 60 -3.54 1.77 10.27
CA LYS A 60 -2.28 1.36 10.84
C LYS A 60 -1.97 -0.10 10.53
N VAL A 61 -2.97 -0.97 10.65
CA VAL A 61 -2.78 -2.38 10.38
C VAL A 61 -2.46 -2.62 8.91
N ILE A 62 -3.22 -1.98 8.03
CA ILE A 62 -2.99 -2.12 6.60
C ILE A 62 -1.61 -1.63 6.22
N ALA A 63 -1.22 -0.45 6.74
CA ALA A 63 0.09 0.10 6.42
C ALA A 63 1.21 -0.81 6.91
N TYR A 64 1.04 -1.40 8.08
CA TYR A 64 2.05 -2.29 8.61
C TYR A 64 2.27 -3.50 7.70
N TYR A 65 1.18 -4.16 7.30
CA TYR A 65 1.31 -5.35 6.47
C TYR A 65 1.71 -5.02 5.04
N MET A 66 1.31 -3.86 4.54
CA MET A 66 1.77 -3.44 3.23
C MET A 66 3.27 -3.18 3.24
N GLN A 67 3.79 -2.58 4.32
CA GLN A 67 5.22 -2.38 4.44
C GLN A 67 5.97 -3.71 4.47
N GLN A 68 5.39 -4.71 5.15
CA GLN A 68 5.98 -6.04 5.16
C GLN A 68 6.04 -6.63 3.75
N ALA A 69 4.96 -6.47 2.98
CA ALA A 69 4.92 -6.98 1.62
C ALA A 69 5.96 -6.29 0.75
N VAL A 70 6.10 -4.98 0.88
CA VAL A 70 7.08 -4.22 0.12
C VAL A 70 8.48 -4.69 0.49
N ASN A 71 8.77 -4.85 1.77
CA ASN A 71 10.09 -5.30 2.20
C ASN A 71 10.41 -6.69 1.68
N ASN A 72 9.42 -7.59 1.72
CA ASN A 72 9.61 -8.93 1.21
C ASN A 72 9.87 -8.93 -0.29
N HIS A 73 9.14 -8.09 -1.01
CA HIS A 73 9.31 -8.01 -2.46
C HIS A 73 10.69 -7.45 -2.83
N ILE A 74 11.12 -6.41 -2.12
CA ILE A 74 12.46 -5.85 -2.33
C ILE A 74 13.52 -6.90 -2.06
N CYS A 75 13.35 -7.68 -1.00
CA CYS A 75 14.29 -8.74 -0.68
C CYS A 75 14.37 -9.76 -1.83
N THR A 76 13.23 -10.13 -2.38
CA THR A 76 13.18 -11.07 -3.50
C THR A 76 13.90 -10.51 -4.71
N ILE A 77 13.63 -9.25 -5.05
CA ILE A 77 14.27 -8.61 -6.20
C ILE A 77 15.78 -8.55 -6.00
N CYS A 78 16.22 -8.15 -4.82
CA CYS A 78 17.65 -8.04 -4.54
C CYS A 78 18.34 -9.39 -4.65
N ASN A 79 17.70 -10.46 -4.15
CA ASN A 79 18.30 -11.78 -4.23
C ASN A 79 18.39 -12.26 -5.68
N LEU A 80 17.39 -11.98 -6.48
CA LEU A 80 17.41 -12.34 -7.90
C LEU A 80 18.52 -11.60 -8.63
N LEU A 81 18.67 -10.31 -8.35
CA LEU A 81 19.73 -9.52 -8.97
C LEU A 81 21.10 -10.03 -8.59
N LYS A 82 21.29 -10.39 -7.33
CA LYS A 82 22.57 -10.94 -6.88
C LYS A 82 22.88 -12.25 -7.58
N LYS A 83 21.89 -13.10 -7.76
CA LYS A 83 22.08 -14.36 -8.45
C LYS A 83 22.50 -14.15 -9.89
N GLN A 84 22.04 -13.08 -10.50
CA GLN A 84 22.38 -12.75 -11.87
C GLN A 84 23.67 -11.93 -11.98
N GLY A 85 24.34 -11.68 -10.87
CA GLY A 85 25.60 -10.96 -10.88
C GLY A 85 25.48 -9.45 -10.81
N HIS A 86 24.30 -8.95 -10.44
CA HIS A 86 24.05 -7.50 -10.43
C HIS A 86 24.01 -6.96 -9.01
N LYS A 87 25.10 -7.14 -8.27
CA LYS A 87 25.15 -6.68 -6.88
C LYS A 87 24.94 -5.18 -6.75
N ASP A 88 25.49 -4.41 -7.69
CA ASP A 88 25.34 -2.96 -7.63
C ASP A 88 23.89 -2.55 -7.73
N LEU A 89 23.14 -3.16 -8.64
CA LEU A 89 21.72 -2.87 -8.79
C LEU A 89 20.96 -3.29 -7.55
N ALA A 90 21.29 -4.45 -6.98
CA ALA A 90 20.63 -4.91 -5.76
C ALA A 90 20.85 -3.91 -4.62
N ASN A 91 22.05 -3.37 -4.50
CA ASN A 91 22.33 -2.40 -3.45
C ASN A 91 21.55 -1.11 -3.63
N ILE A 92 21.35 -0.67 -4.87
CA ILE A 92 20.56 0.50 -5.15
C ILE A 92 19.09 0.26 -4.75
N ILE A 93 18.55 -0.88 -5.14
CA ILE A 93 17.17 -1.24 -4.84
C ILE A 93 16.95 -1.32 -3.33
N ARG A 94 17.92 -1.88 -2.63
CA ARG A 94 17.78 -2.08 -1.18
C ARG A 94 17.69 -0.77 -0.43
N ARG A 95 18.19 0.32 -1.01
CA ARG A 95 18.16 1.62 -0.36
C ARG A 95 16.88 2.42 -0.63
N ILE A 96 15.99 1.88 -1.42
CA ILE A 96 14.68 2.51 -1.62
C ILE A 96 13.81 2.40 -0.35
#